data_6b67496caf5ae4579f5153fa806ba548
#
_entry.id   6b67496caf5ae4579f5153fa806ba548
#
_cell.length_a   1.000
_cell.length_b   1.000
_cell.length_c   1.000
_cell.angle_alpha   90.00
_cell.angle_beta   90.00
_cell.angle_gamma   90.00
#
_symmetry.space_group_name_H-M   'P 1'
#
loop_
_entity.id
_entity.type
_entity.pdbx_description
1 polymer ?
#
loop_
_entity_poly.entity_id
_entity_poly.type
_entity_poly.pdbx_seq_one_letter_code
_entity_poly.pdbx_strand_id
1 'polypeptide(L)'
;MADIIKLCRELRQQETRAEKLLWQELRNRKLINKKFLRQHPLCVQTNFGKSLYYIPDFYCHEARLVIEADGGILLIKKQYDENRDKVLAGMGLKILRFENDEIENNINDVLLKIIQHLR
;
A
#
# COMPACT_ATOMS: atom_id res chain seq x y z
N MET A 1 -13.57 -6.81 -13.77
CA MET A 1 -12.19 -6.32 -14.00
C MET A 1 -12.14 -4.86 -14.47
N ALA A 2 -12.97 -4.48 -15.46
CA ALA A 2 -12.98 -3.10 -15.93
C ALA A 2 -13.25 -2.07 -14.82
N ASP A 3 -14.15 -2.38 -13.89
CA ASP A 3 -14.52 -1.48 -12.80
C ASP A 3 -13.41 -1.30 -11.79
N ILE A 4 -12.65 -2.37 -11.47
CA ILE A 4 -11.54 -2.26 -10.52
C ILE A 4 -10.38 -1.48 -11.12
N ILE A 5 -10.13 -1.61 -12.41
CA ILE A 5 -9.10 -0.85 -13.11
C ILE A 5 -9.44 0.63 -13.11
N LYS A 6 -10.71 0.96 -13.38
CA LYS A 6 -11.20 2.33 -13.36
C LYS A 6 -11.06 2.94 -11.97
N LEU A 7 -11.44 2.20 -10.93
CA LEU A 7 -11.30 2.66 -9.54
C LEU A 7 -9.84 2.96 -9.20
N CYS A 8 -8.92 2.08 -9.60
CA CYS A 8 -7.50 2.30 -9.34
C CYS A 8 -6.99 3.57 -10.02
N ARG A 9 -7.44 3.86 -11.24
CA ARG A 9 -7.08 5.09 -11.94
C ARG A 9 -7.59 6.32 -11.20
N GLU A 10 -8.83 6.27 -10.72
CA GLU A 10 -9.43 7.37 -9.96
C GLU A 10 -8.67 7.61 -8.65
N LEU A 11 -8.30 6.54 -7.94
CA LEU A 11 -7.52 6.66 -6.71
C LEU A 11 -6.14 7.29 -6.95
N ARG A 12 -5.49 6.94 -8.06
CA ARG A 12 -4.20 7.56 -8.40
C ARG A 12 -4.32 9.06 -8.67
N GLN A 13 -5.47 9.53 -9.14
CA GLN A 13 -5.72 10.95 -9.38
C GLN A 13 -6.04 11.70 -8.09
N GLN A 14 -6.39 10.99 -7.01
CA GLN A 14 -6.77 11.58 -5.73
C GLN A 14 -5.70 11.39 -4.66
N GLU A 15 -4.46 11.22 -5.06
CA GLU A 15 -3.35 11.02 -4.12
C GLU A 15 -3.20 12.18 -3.13
N THR A 16 -2.93 11.83 -1.86
CA THR A 16 -2.57 12.81 -0.85
C THR A 16 -1.14 13.30 -1.09
N ARG A 17 -0.77 14.40 -0.41
CA ARG A 17 0.60 14.92 -0.47
C ARG A 17 1.62 13.88 -0.01
N ALA A 18 1.31 13.18 1.10
CA ALA A 18 2.19 12.14 1.62
C ALA A 18 2.40 11.02 0.60
N GLU A 19 1.33 10.57 -0.05
CA GLU A 19 1.42 9.53 -1.07
C GLU A 19 2.27 9.99 -2.26
N LYS A 20 2.12 11.23 -2.70
CA LYS A 20 2.93 11.78 -3.78
C LYS A 20 4.41 11.84 -3.42
N LEU A 21 4.73 12.29 -2.21
CA LEU A 21 6.11 12.37 -1.74
C LEU A 21 6.75 10.98 -1.68
N LEU A 22 6.04 10.01 -1.12
CA LEU A 22 6.55 8.65 -1.00
C LEU A 22 6.72 8.01 -2.38
N TRP A 23 5.76 8.20 -3.28
CA TRP A 23 5.84 7.65 -4.63
C TRP A 23 7.07 8.16 -5.39
N GLN A 24 7.44 9.42 -5.22
CA GLN A 24 8.64 9.97 -5.86
C GLN A 24 9.90 9.23 -5.46
N GLU A 25 9.93 8.67 -4.24
CA GLU A 25 11.08 7.90 -3.75
C GLU A 25 11.02 6.41 -4.15
N LEU A 26 9.82 5.89 -4.42
CA LEU A 26 9.63 4.46 -4.72
C LEU A 26 9.63 4.15 -6.22
N ARG A 27 9.18 5.09 -7.05
CA ARG A 27 9.01 4.87 -8.48
C ARG A 27 10.33 4.63 -9.19
N ASN A 28 10.27 4.02 -10.36
CA ASN A 28 11.43 3.79 -11.23
C ASN A 28 12.55 3.00 -10.56
N ARG A 29 12.21 2.09 -9.65
CA ARG A 29 13.16 1.24 -8.92
C ARG A 29 14.21 2.03 -8.14
N LYS A 30 13.89 3.26 -7.72
CA LYS A 30 14.82 4.12 -7.00
C LYS A 30 15.26 3.55 -5.66
N LEU A 31 14.36 2.87 -4.96
CA LEU A 31 14.67 2.34 -3.63
C LEU A 31 15.27 0.94 -3.77
N ILE A 32 16.58 0.86 -3.64
CA ILE A 32 17.40 -0.35 -3.76
C ILE A 32 17.00 -1.28 -4.92
N ASN A 33 16.65 -0.67 -6.04
CA ASN A 33 16.33 -1.37 -7.29
C ASN A 33 15.10 -2.29 -7.19
N LYS A 34 14.16 -1.98 -6.30
CA LYS A 34 12.92 -2.74 -6.16
C LYS A 34 11.78 -2.05 -6.89
N LYS A 35 10.94 -2.84 -7.56
CA LYS A 35 9.78 -2.32 -8.28
C LYS A 35 8.60 -2.17 -7.33
N PHE A 36 8.07 -0.94 -7.22
CA PHE A 36 6.85 -0.65 -6.49
C PHE A 36 5.73 -0.27 -7.45
N LEU A 37 4.53 -0.70 -7.12
CA LEU A 37 3.30 -0.33 -7.82
C LEU A 37 2.46 0.49 -6.87
N ARG A 38 1.71 1.45 -7.41
CA ARG A 38 0.78 2.27 -6.62
C ARG A 38 -0.65 1.96 -7.00
N GLN A 39 -1.52 1.91 -5.99
CA GLN A 39 -2.96 1.67 -6.20
C GLN A 39 -3.19 0.48 -7.16
N HIS A 40 -2.48 -0.63 -6.88
CA HIS A 40 -2.56 -1.84 -7.69
C HIS A 40 -3.50 -2.85 -7.01
N PRO A 41 -4.53 -3.37 -7.72
CA PRO A 41 -5.48 -4.28 -7.09
C PRO A 41 -4.87 -5.65 -6.83
N LEU A 42 -5.08 -6.15 -5.61
CA LEU A 42 -4.71 -7.50 -5.23
C LEU A 42 -5.98 -8.32 -5.01
N CYS A 43 -6.11 -9.47 -5.67
CA CYS A 43 -7.23 -10.36 -5.43
C CYS A 43 -6.98 -11.10 -4.11
N VAL A 44 -7.79 -10.84 -3.11
CA VAL A 44 -7.61 -11.43 -1.78
C VAL A 44 -8.53 -12.59 -1.51
N GLN A 45 -9.63 -12.70 -2.25
CA GLN A 45 -10.61 -13.76 -2.05
C GLN A 45 -11.48 -13.92 -3.29
N THR A 46 -11.79 -15.17 -3.65
CA THR A 46 -12.76 -15.48 -4.71
C THR A 46 -13.87 -16.31 -4.08
N ASN A 47 -15.12 -15.85 -4.22
CA ASN A 47 -16.29 -16.46 -3.62
C ASN A 47 -17.42 -16.49 -4.64
N PHE A 48 -17.95 -17.69 -4.94
CA PHE A 48 -19.08 -17.88 -5.88
C PHE A 48 -18.87 -17.14 -7.22
N GLY A 49 -17.67 -17.22 -7.76
CA GLY A 49 -17.34 -16.57 -9.03
C GLY A 49 -17.10 -15.07 -8.94
N LYS A 50 -17.17 -14.49 -7.74
CA LYS A 50 -16.87 -13.07 -7.51
C LYS A 50 -15.53 -12.93 -6.81
N SER A 51 -14.73 -11.98 -7.28
CA SER A 51 -13.42 -11.70 -6.70
C SER A 51 -13.49 -10.46 -5.83
N LEU A 52 -12.89 -10.55 -4.63
CA LEU A 52 -12.73 -9.42 -3.74
C LEU A 52 -11.31 -8.90 -3.88
N TYR A 53 -11.17 -7.59 -4.03
CA TYR A 53 -9.88 -6.94 -4.23
C TYR A 53 -9.55 -6.00 -3.08
N TYR A 54 -8.26 -5.93 -2.78
CA TYR A 54 -7.70 -4.92 -1.91
C TYR A 54 -6.76 -4.05 -2.73
N ILE A 55 -6.85 -2.74 -2.56
CA ILE A 55 -6.02 -1.80 -3.30
C ILE A 55 -5.10 -1.10 -2.30
N PRO A 56 -3.85 -1.60 -2.12
CA PRO A 56 -2.89 -0.92 -1.25
C PRO A 56 -2.39 0.38 -1.88
N ASP A 57 -1.92 1.31 -1.06
CA ASP A 57 -1.32 2.53 -1.58
C ASP A 57 -0.08 2.19 -2.39
N PHE A 58 0.79 1.33 -1.86
CA PHE A 58 1.99 0.87 -2.57
C PHE A 58 2.21 -0.62 -2.35
N TYR A 59 2.73 -1.29 -3.36
CA TYR A 59 2.97 -2.73 -3.32
C TYR A 59 4.26 -3.09 -4.02
N CYS A 60 5.11 -3.89 -3.34
CA CYS A 60 6.31 -4.49 -3.92
C CYS A 60 6.13 -6.00 -3.97
N HIS A 61 5.95 -6.54 -5.16
CA HIS A 61 5.71 -7.97 -5.33
C HIS A 61 6.95 -8.80 -4.96
N GLU A 62 8.13 -8.33 -5.33
CA GLU A 62 9.38 -9.03 -5.03
C GLU A 62 9.60 -9.27 -3.54
N ALA A 63 9.24 -8.29 -2.72
CA ALA A 63 9.40 -8.35 -1.27
C ALA A 63 8.14 -8.79 -0.54
N ARG A 64 7.03 -8.97 -1.26
CA ARG A 64 5.72 -9.28 -0.68
C ARG A 64 5.34 -8.25 0.37
N LEU A 65 5.53 -6.99 0.04
CA LEU A 65 5.39 -5.86 0.97
C LEU A 65 4.30 -4.91 0.52
N VAL A 66 3.39 -4.59 1.44
CA VAL A 66 2.34 -3.59 1.27
C VAL A 66 2.69 -2.39 2.14
N ILE A 67 2.56 -1.18 1.59
CA ILE A 67 2.78 0.06 2.34
C ILE A 67 1.51 0.90 2.28
N GLU A 68 1.07 1.38 3.44
CA GLU A 68 -0.10 2.22 3.58
C GLU A 68 0.27 3.57 4.18
N ALA A 69 -0.22 4.65 3.56
CA ALA A 69 -0.08 6.00 4.08
C ALA A 69 -1.43 6.42 4.69
N ASP A 70 -1.47 6.56 6.01
CA ASP A 70 -2.71 6.83 6.73
C ASP A 70 -2.87 8.30 7.07
N GLY A 71 -4.02 8.88 6.70
CA GLY A 71 -4.33 10.28 6.92
C GLY A 71 -4.98 10.60 8.26
N GLY A 72 -5.17 9.60 9.11
CA GLY A 72 -5.82 9.75 10.40
C GLY A 72 -6.59 8.50 10.74
N ILE A 73 -6.76 8.21 12.03
CA ILE A 73 -7.35 6.96 12.47
C ILE A 73 -8.70 7.21 13.11
N LEU A 74 -9.77 6.75 12.46
CA LEU A 74 -11.06 6.57 13.09
C LEU A 74 -11.09 5.15 13.66
N LEU A 75 -11.65 4.97 14.85
CA LEU A 75 -11.69 3.67 15.51
C LEU A 75 -12.31 2.57 14.64
N ILE A 76 -13.37 2.91 13.90
CA ILE A 76 -14.03 1.95 13.00
C ILE A 76 -13.10 1.50 11.89
N LYS A 77 -12.34 2.43 11.33
CA LYS A 77 -11.37 2.13 10.27
C LYS A 77 -10.25 1.24 10.79
N LYS A 78 -9.78 1.48 12.01
CA LYS A 78 -8.72 0.67 12.62
C LYS A 78 -9.13 -0.80 12.75
N GLN A 79 -10.36 -1.06 13.23
CA GLN A 79 -10.87 -2.41 13.38
C GLN A 79 -11.00 -3.13 12.03
N TYR A 80 -11.48 -2.42 11.01
CA TYR A 80 -11.56 -2.94 9.65
C TYR A 80 -10.17 -3.28 9.11
N ASP A 81 -9.18 -2.41 9.35
CA ASP A 81 -7.81 -2.61 8.92
C ASP A 81 -7.17 -3.85 9.56
N GLU A 82 -7.46 -4.13 10.84
CA GLU A 82 -6.95 -5.32 11.52
C GLU A 82 -7.43 -6.62 10.86
N ASN A 83 -8.71 -6.69 10.50
CA ASN A 83 -9.27 -7.85 9.81
C ASN A 83 -8.63 -8.06 8.43
N ARG A 84 -8.46 -6.98 7.70
CA ARG A 84 -7.81 -6.99 6.40
C ARG A 84 -6.36 -7.45 6.52
N ASP A 85 -5.65 -6.98 7.54
CA ASP A 85 -4.25 -7.34 7.78
C ASP A 85 -4.09 -8.83 8.02
N LYS A 86 -5.02 -9.46 8.73
CA LYS A 86 -4.99 -10.91 8.95
C LYS A 86 -5.11 -11.68 7.64
N VAL A 87 -6.00 -11.24 6.75
CA VAL A 87 -6.16 -11.85 5.43
C VAL A 87 -4.88 -11.72 4.62
N LEU A 88 -4.30 -10.53 4.58
CA LEU A 88 -3.08 -10.26 3.83
C LEU A 88 -1.89 -11.03 4.40
N ALA A 89 -1.76 -11.11 5.72
CA ALA A 89 -0.72 -11.89 6.36
C ALA A 89 -0.84 -13.38 6.01
N GLY A 90 -2.06 -13.89 5.94
CA GLY A 90 -2.31 -15.25 5.51
C GLY A 90 -1.88 -15.53 4.08
N MET A 91 -1.77 -14.48 3.25
CA MET A 91 -1.26 -14.57 1.88
C MET A 91 0.26 -14.42 1.79
N GLY A 92 0.94 -14.31 2.93
CA GLY A 92 2.39 -14.12 2.97
C GLY A 92 2.84 -12.69 2.74
N LEU A 93 1.96 -11.72 2.91
CA LEU A 93 2.27 -10.31 2.72
C LEU A 93 2.63 -9.64 4.04
N LYS A 94 3.62 -8.76 4.00
CA LYS A 94 3.98 -7.89 5.12
C LYS A 94 3.31 -6.54 4.90
N ILE A 95 2.86 -5.89 5.97
CA ILE A 95 2.18 -4.61 5.89
C ILE A 95 2.91 -3.60 6.76
N LEU A 96 3.30 -2.48 6.16
CA LEU A 96 3.87 -1.34 6.85
C LEU A 96 2.90 -0.18 6.74
N ARG A 97 2.62 0.48 7.87
CA ARG A 97 1.80 1.67 7.91
C ARG A 97 2.60 2.85 8.43
N PHE A 98 2.46 3.97 7.75
CA PHE A 98 3.06 5.23 8.16
C PHE A 98 1.98 6.29 8.17
N GLU A 99 2.01 7.16 9.18
CA GLU A 99 1.13 8.30 9.19
C GLU A 99 1.60 9.33 8.16
N ASN A 100 0.67 10.09 7.60
CA ASN A 100 1.00 11.11 6.62
C ASN A 100 2.04 12.10 7.16
N ASP A 101 1.93 12.46 8.44
CA ASP A 101 2.89 13.38 9.07
C ASP A 101 4.30 12.80 9.10
N GLU A 102 4.44 11.50 9.35
CA GLU A 102 5.76 10.85 9.31
C GLU A 102 6.38 10.94 7.91
N ILE A 103 5.58 10.67 6.90
CA ILE A 103 6.05 10.69 5.51
C ILE A 103 6.45 12.12 5.11
N GLU A 104 5.64 13.11 5.47
CA GLU A 104 5.90 14.50 5.10
C GLU A 104 7.09 15.11 5.86
N ASN A 105 7.29 14.74 7.11
CA ASN A 105 8.28 15.36 7.98
C ASN A 105 9.55 14.53 8.21
N ASN A 106 9.45 13.21 8.06
CA ASN A 106 10.56 12.28 8.35
C ASN A 106 10.71 11.22 7.25
N ILE A 107 10.70 11.66 6.00
CA ILE A 107 10.73 10.75 4.85
C ILE A 107 11.96 9.82 4.88
N ASN A 108 13.10 10.29 5.32
CA ASN A 108 14.30 9.47 5.36
C ASN A 108 14.16 8.30 6.33
N ASP A 109 13.54 8.53 7.49
CA ASP A 109 13.29 7.46 8.47
C ASP A 109 12.28 6.44 7.92
N VAL A 110 11.26 6.92 7.21
CA VAL A 110 10.28 6.06 6.55
C VAL A 110 10.98 5.15 5.54
N LEU A 111 11.83 5.72 4.69
CA LEU A 111 12.56 4.97 3.68
C LEU A 111 13.50 3.94 4.30
N LEU A 112 14.16 4.26 5.40
CA LEU A 112 15.02 3.31 6.10
C LEU A 112 14.24 2.10 6.62
N LYS A 113 13.06 2.33 7.19
CA LYS A 113 12.19 1.24 7.64
C LYS A 113 11.74 0.36 6.48
N ILE A 114 11.39 0.97 5.35
CA ILE A 114 11.01 0.22 4.16
C ILE A 114 12.17 -0.64 3.68
N ILE A 115 13.37 -0.08 3.59
CA ILE A 115 14.56 -0.80 3.16
C ILE A 115 14.83 -2.04 4.01
N GLN A 116 14.62 -1.95 5.32
CA GLN A 116 14.80 -3.08 6.23
C GLN A 116 13.91 -4.28 5.85
N HIS A 117 12.77 -4.03 5.25
CA HIS A 117 11.83 -5.07 4.84
C HIS A 117 12.01 -5.52 3.39
N LEU A 118 12.93 -4.88 2.65
CA LEU A 118 13.24 -5.23 1.26
C LEU A 118 14.43 -6.18 1.13
N ARG A 119 15.15 -6.38 2.20
CA ARG A 119 16.36 -7.22 2.20
C ARG A 119 16.08 -8.64 2.67
#